data_21864162c5ad102e773b7b351c38ab21
#
_entry.id   21864162c5ad102e773b7b351c38ab21
#
_cell.length_a   1.000
_cell.length_b   1.000
_cell.length_c   1.000
_cell.angle_alpha   90.00
_cell.angle_beta   90.00
_cell.angle_gamma   90.00
#
_symmetry.space_group_name_H-M   'P 1'
#
loop_
_entity.id
_entity.type
_entity.pdbx_description
1 polymer ?
#
loop_
_entity_poly.entity_id
_entity_poly.type
_entity_poly.pdbx_seq_one_letter_code
_entity_poly.pdbx_strand_id
1 'polypeptide(L)'
;LGRYEAASAAEQPGLVAEGERLAKRRQPAMLRLIATQPAMALRRAVQRLVRLPESVAQHVEQHAEGLARYDVTVACGGAGHRFCKVERRLMLDGRALIPRWHGRRAHLGSKENLPVHGIVLGDQMAVADEPARELSAREKTALGHGANEVVMSLAGELRAFPSAAAAAVWQERLITAEQVPGPAVQRSVAKQKPSKAWTTGKKSVLFIRVDFSDREGNPLNDKAAKFEMDRTDEFLRDNSYGKLSIETTIVPGAMRMPEPVEWYQADPEERRYDLLVSARDAARKLDAKYNYRDYDFYIVAFMTIFEGWAGRAYVNNTGLWINGGFSNDTIQHELGHNLGLYHANAWVPSQDDDPIGPGEHDEYGDPYDNMGNYSPYGHFNIYFKNYLSWIPDTDVKSVSRT
;
A
#
# COMPACT_ATOMS: atom_id res chain seq x y z
N LEU A 1 31.80 16.59 -7.19
CA LEU A 1 30.87 17.47 -7.91
C LEU A 1 31.43 18.87 -8.06
N GLY A 2 31.72 19.62 -7.02
CA GLY A 2 32.25 20.97 -7.11
C GLY A 2 33.51 21.11 -7.95
N ARG A 3 34.38 20.10 -7.93
CA ARG A 3 35.58 20.06 -8.80
C ARG A 3 35.19 19.92 -10.29
N TYR A 4 34.15 19.16 -10.62
CA TYR A 4 33.70 18.98 -12.00
C TYR A 4 33.01 20.26 -12.54
N GLU A 5 32.17 20.89 -11.73
CA GLU A 5 31.51 22.15 -12.11
C GLU A 5 32.50 23.31 -12.31
N ALA A 6 33.62 23.30 -11.60
CA ALA A 6 34.68 24.32 -11.68
C ALA A 6 35.78 23.99 -12.72
N ALA A 7 35.78 22.78 -13.29
CA ALA A 7 36.87 22.35 -14.17
C ALA A 7 36.75 22.87 -15.60
N SER A 8 37.88 23.10 -16.24
CA SER A 8 37.96 23.42 -17.67
C SER A 8 37.51 22.24 -18.55
N ALA A 9 37.14 22.51 -19.78
CA ALA A 9 36.72 21.49 -20.75
C ALA A 9 37.81 20.40 -20.97
N ALA A 10 39.06 20.74 -20.82
CA ALA A 10 40.18 19.78 -20.94
C ALA A 10 40.33 18.84 -19.73
N GLU A 11 39.91 19.27 -18.54
CA GLU A 11 40.01 18.51 -17.29
C GLU A 11 38.77 17.63 -17.06
N GLN A 12 37.62 18.02 -17.62
CA GLN A 12 36.33 17.34 -17.40
C GLN A 12 36.36 15.82 -17.72
N PRO A 13 36.98 15.32 -18.85
CA PRO A 13 37.01 13.89 -19.14
C PRO A 13 37.64 13.03 -18.03
N GLY A 14 38.75 13.48 -17.45
CA GLY A 14 39.41 12.77 -16.35
C GLY A 14 38.54 12.75 -15.08
N LEU A 15 37.84 13.86 -14.79
CA LEU A 15 36.91 13.95 -13.66
C LEU A 15 35.65 13.14 -13.87
N VAL A 16 35.19 12.93 -15.11
CA VAL A 16 34.06 12.03 -15.42
C VAL A 16 34.40 10.60 -15.05
N ALA A 17 35.58 10.10 -15.47
CA ALA A 17 36.02 8.74 -15.15
C ALA A 17 36.19 8.52 -13.63
N GLU A 18 36.75 9.52 -12.92
CA GLU A 18 36.83 9.49 -11.46
C GLU A 18 35.43 9.50 -10.82
N GLY A 19 34.55 10.35 -11.32
CA GLY A 19 33.16 10.48 -10.86
C GLY A 19 32.38 9.19 -11.03
N GLU A 20 32.48 8.54 -12.18
CA GLU A 20 31.88 7.25 -12.45
C GLU A 20 32.35 6.15 -11.49
N ARG A 21 33.67 6.05 -11.30
CA ARG A 21 34.27 5.10 -10.35
C ARG A 21 33.75 5.33 -8.91
N LEU A 22 33.65 6.60 -8.48
CA LEU A 22 33.15 6.96 -7.16
C LEU A 22 31.64 6.68 -7.04
N ALA A 23 30.85 6.97 -8.06
CA ALA A 23 29.41 6.73 -8.11
C ALA A 23 29.13 5.22 -8.01
N LYS A 24 29.80 4.38 -8.83
CA LYS A 24 29.71 2.92 -8.76
C LYS A 24 30.04 2.38 -7.36
N ARG A 25 31.08 2.91 -6.72
CA ARG A 25 31.45 2.50 -5.35
C ARG A 25 30.41 2.94 -4.30
N ARG A 26 29.80 4.12 -4.49
CA ARG A 26 28.78 4.69 -3.57
C ARG A 26 27.41 3.99 -3.72
N GLN A 27 27.05 3.56 -4.92
CA GLN A 27 25.74 3.02 -5.27
C GLN A 27 25.23 1.92 -4.31
N PRO A 28 26.01 0.84 -3.99
CA PRO A 28 25.54 -0.19 -3.07
C PRO A 28 25.27 0.33 -1.65
N ALA A 29 26.06 1.29 -1.19
CA ALA A 29 25.86 1.91 0.12
C ALA A 29 24.58 2.78 0.14
N MET A 30 24.31 3.50 -0.94
CA MET A 30 23.08 4.29 -1.06
C MET A 30 21.84 3.42 -1.19
N LEU A 31 21.87 2.32 -1.97
CA LEU A 31 20.77 1.34 -2.03
C LEU A 31 20.50 0.76 -0.64
N ARG A 32 21.52 0.43 0.13
CA ARG A 32 21.36 -0.04 1.51
C ARG A 32 20.72 1.03 2.41
N LEU A 33 21.15 2.29 2.29
CA LEU A 33 20.54 3.39 3.05
C LEU A 33 19.08 3.58 2.67
N ILE A 34 18.73 3.56 1.39
CA ILE A 34 17.34 3.64 0.93
C ILE A 34 16.54 2.53 1.58
N ALA A 35 17.04 1.29 1.57
CA ALA A 35 16.32 0.13 2.08
C ALA A 35 16.12 0.14 3.60
N THR A 36 17.12 0.61 4.37
CA THR A 36 17.14 0.44 5.84
C THR A 36 16.99 1.75 6.63
N GLN A 37 17.35 2.89 6.04
CA GLN A 37 17.37 4.21 6.67
C GLN A 37 16.95 5.31 5.66
N PRO A 38 15.72 5.26 5.12
CA PRO A 38 15.30 6.16 4.02
C PRO A 38 15.44 7.64 4.37
N ALA A 39 15.15 8.05 5.61
CA ALA A 39 15.36 9.42 6.08
C ALA A 39 16.85 9.84 5.98
N MET A 40 17.78 8.94 6.24
CA MET A 40 19.21 9.21 6.11
C MET A 40 19.62 9.28 4.63
N ALA A 41 19.07 8.40 3.80
CA ALA A 41 19.31 8.42 2.35
C ALA A 41 18.89 9.77 1.75
N LEU A 42 17.70 10.26 2.09
CA LEU A 42 17.20 11.57 1.66
C LEU A 42 18.14 12.72 2.06
N ARG A 43 18.64 12.71 3.31
CA ARG A 43 19.58 13.75 3.78
C ARG A 43 20.95 13.71 3.10
N ARG A 44 21.36 12.54 2.59
CA ARG A 44 22.68 12.33 1.93
C ARG A 44 22.61 12.30 0.42
N ALA A 45 21.44 12.57 -0.14
CA ALA A 45 21.23 12.61 -1.57
C ALA A 45 22.00 13.76 -2.22
N VAL A 46 22.41 13.56 -3.47
CA VAL A 46 22.95 14.63 -4.30
C VAL A 46 21.87 15.71 -4.46
N GLN A 47 22.28 16.96 -4.40
CA GLN A 47 21.33 18.07 -4.50
C GLN A 47 20.61 18.10 -5.85
N ARG A 48 19.37 18.56 -5.85
CA ARG A 48 18.60 18.81 -7.09
C ARG A 48 19.33 19.84 -7.98
N LEU A 49 19.05 19.78 -9.28
CA LEU A 49 19.65 20.64 -10.32
C LEU A 49 21.16 20.47 -10.53
N VAL A 50 21.76 19.43 -9.95
CA VAL A 50 23.13 19.05 -10.32
C VAL A 50 23.07 18.27 -11.62
N ARG A 51 23.71 18.80 -12.66
CA ARG A 51 23.85 18.09 -13.94
C ARG A 51 25.08 17.18 -13.86
N LEU A 52 24.85 15.90 -13.97
CA LEU A 52 25.87 14.87 -14.03
C LEU A 52 26.00 14.34 -15.46
N PRO A 53 27.22 13.99 -15.91
CA PRO A 53 27.39 13.18 -17.13
C PRO A 53 26.58 11.89 -17.00
N GLU A 54 26.04 11.41 -18.12
CA GLU A 54 25.17 10.25 -18.16
C GLU A 54 25.82 8.99 -17.55
N SER A 55 27.11 8.77 -17.85
CA SER A 55 27.90 7.67 -17.29
C SER A 55 28.01 7.70 -15.75
N VAL A 56 27.89 8.88 -15.15
CA VAL A 56 27.86 9.06 -13.70
C VAL A 56 26.43 8.97 -13.17
N ALA A 57 25.49 9.65 -13.85
CA ALA A 57 24.10 9.80 -13.43
C ALA A 57 23.38 8.46 -13.24
N GLN A 58 23.64 7.46 -14.09
CA GLN A 58 23.08 6.12 -14.00
C GLN A 58 23.43 5.37 -12.70
N HIS A 59 24.47 5.80 -11.98
CA HIS A 59 24.91 5.20 -10.71
C HIS A 59 24.59 6.07 -9.48
N VAL A 60 23.91 7.19 -9.68
CA VAL A 60 23.56 8.15 -8.62
C VAL A 60 22.04 8.22 -8.52
N GLU A 61 21.54 8.34 -7.29
CA GLU A 61 20.13 8.53 -7.04
C GLU A 61 19.61 9.79 -7.73
N GLN A 62 18.41 9.68 -8.26
CA GLN A 62 17.71 10.76 -8.94
C GLN A 62 16.54 11.24 -8.09
N HIS A 63 16.32 12.54 -8.04
CA HIS A 63 15.13 13.09 -7.42
C HIS A 63 13.89 12.83 -8.27
N ALA A 64 12.84 12.33 -7.63
CA ALA A 64 11.54 12.11 -8.23
C ALA A 64 10.47 12.85 -7.42
N GLU A 65 9.43 13.29 -8.11
CA GLU A 65 8.30 14.01 -7.52
C GLU A 65 7.10 13.90 -8.46
N GLY A 66 5.91 13.64 -7.94
CA GLY A 66 4.70 13.53 -8.76
C GLY A 66 3.51 12.98 -7.97
N LEU A 67 2.40 12.75 -8.69
CA LEU A 67 1.25 12.02 -8.19
C LEU A 67 1.43 10.53 -8.50
N ALA A 68 1.45 9.72 -7.48
CA ALA A 68 1.67 8.29 -7.61
C ALA A 68 0.42 7.47 -7.25
N ARG A 69 0.28 6.29 -7.84
CA ARG A 69 -0.57 5.24 -7.29
C ARG A 69 0.28 4.44 -6.31
N TYR A 70 -0.19 4.34 -5.08
CA TYR A 70 0.44 3.56 -4.02
C TYR A 70 -0.43 2.37 -3.68
N ASP A 71 0.09 1.18 -3.90
CA ASP A 71 -0.58 -0.09 -3.63
C ASP A 71 0.05 -0.75 -2.41
N VAL A 72 -0.76 -1.07 -1.43
CA VAL A 72 -0.40 -1.94 -0.31
C VAL A 72 -1.28 -3.17 -0.42
N THR A 73 -0.68 -4.32 -0.62
CA THR A 73 -1.40 -5.58 -0.63
C THR A 73 -0.88 -6.51 0.45
N VAL A 74 -1.77 -7.30 1.00
CA VAL A 74 -1.44 -8.35 1.95
C VAL A 74 -1.81 -9.68 1.31
N ALA A 75 -0.88 -10.62 1.30
CA ALA A 75 -1.09 -11.99 0.85
C ALA A 75 -1.16 -12.89 2.08
N CYS A 76 -2.18 -13.72 2.15
CA CYS A 76 -2.51 -14.52 3.32
C CYS A 76 -2.50 -16.00 2.98
N GLY A 77 -1.78 -16.81 3.74
CA GLY A 77 -1.85 -18.28 3.65
C GLY A 77 -3.25 -18.74 4.06
N GLY A 78 -3.79 -19.78 3.40
CA GLY A 78 -5.07 -20.37 3.82
C GLY A 78 -5.02 -20.97 5.23
N ALA A 79 -6.16 -21.46 5.71
CA ALA A 79 -6.33 -22.02 7.05
C ALA A 79 -5.16 -22.93 7.49
N GLY A 80 -4.53 -22.60 8.61
CA GLY A 80 -3.38 -23.33 9.17
C GLY A 80 -2.00 -22.92 8.63
N HIS A 81 -1.90 -21.99 7.70
CA HIS A 81 -0.63 -21.48 7.17
C HIS A 81 -0.35 -20.06 7.67
N ARG A 82 0.66 -19.91 8.53
CA ARG A 82 1.15 -18.61 9.04
C ARG A 82 2.03 -17.89 8.00
N PHE A 83 1.56 -17.75 6.78
CA PHE A 83 2.26 -16.99 5.75
C PHE A 83 1.56 -15.64 5.57
N CYS A 84 2.32 -14.58 5.73
CA CYS A 84 1.90 -13.24 5.37
C CYS A 84 3.01 -12.51 4.63
N LYS A 85 2.64 -11.81 3.60
CA LYS A 85 3.55 -10.90 2.90
C LYS A 85 2.84 -9.59 2.63
N VAL A 86 3.24 -8.55 3.34
CA VAL A 86 2.81 -7.18 3.02
C VAL A 86 3.72 -6.64 1.91
N GLU A 87 3.13 -6.33 0.79
CA GLU A 87 3.83 -5.75 -0.33
C GLU A 87 3.42 -4.30 -0.55
N ARG A 88 4.40 -3.49 -0.90
CA ARG A 88 4.20 -2.06 -1.17
C ARG A 88 4.79 -1.73 -2.53
N ARG A 89 3.98 -1.14 -3.39
CA ARG A 89 4.35 -0.74 -4.74
C ARG A 89 3.94 0.70 -4.99
N LEU A 90 4.81 1.46 -5.60
CA LEU A 90 4.56 2.84 -5.99
C LEU A 90 4.68 2.95 -7.51
N MET A 91 3.61 3.36 -8.17
CA MET A 91 3.61 3.66 -9.60
C MET A 91 3.75 5.17 -9.77
N LEU A 92 4.90 5.61 -10.26
CA LEU A 92 5.21 7.02 -10.52
C LEU A 92 5.74 7.18 -11.94
N ASP A 93 5.09 7.99 -12.74
CA ASP A 93 5.44 8.26 -14.15
C ASP A 93 5.61 6.96 -14.98
N GLY A 94 4.72 6.00 -14.77
CA GLY A 94 4.73 4.70 -15.47
C GLY A 94 5.79 3.71 -14.98
N ARG A 95 6.59 4.08 -13.98
CA ARG A 95 7.61 3.21 -13.37
C ARG A 95 7.06 2.55 -12.11
N ALA A 96 7.27 1.23 -11.99
CA ALA A 96 7.05 0.51 -10.75
C ALA A 96 8.26 0.66 -9.82
N LEU A 97 8.03 1.11 -8.59
CA LEU A 97 9.06 1.36 -7.60
C LEU A 97 8.70 0.67 -6.28
N ILE A 98 9.72 0.24 -5.55
CA ILE A 98 9.60 -0.28 -4.18
C ILE A 98 9.78 0.90 -3.22
N PRO A 99 8.70 1.42 -2.62
CA PRO A 99 8.80 2.58 -1.73
C PRO A 99 9.38 2.18 -0.38
N ARG A 100 10.28 3.00 0.12
CA ARG A 100 10.85 2.91 1.47
C ARG A 100 10.41 4.13 2.26
N TRP A 101 9.40 3.91 3.09
CA TRP A 101 8.77 4.93 3.90
C TRP A 101 9.49 5.10 5.25
N HIS A 102 9.29 6.25 5.86
CA HIS A 102 9.64 6.52 7.26
C HIS A 102 8.61 7.49 7.84
N GLY A 103 8.65 7.72 9.15
CA GLY A 103 7.76 8.67 9.82
C GLY A 103 6.28 8.29 9.74
N ARG A 104 5.43 9.30 9.63
CA ARG A 104 3.96 9.17 9.71
C ARG A 104 3.35 8.47 8.51
N ARG A 105 3.96 8.62 7.33
CA ARG A 105 3.46 8.05 6.09
C ARG A 105 3.81 6.57 5.91
N ALA A 106 4.62 6.00 6.80
CA ALA A 106 5.00 4.57 6.75
C ALA A 106 3.80 3.60 6.91
N HIS A 107 2.70 4.10 7.46
CA HIS A 107 1.49 3.31 7.75
C HIS A 107 0.32 3.58 6.78
N LEU A 108 0.57 4.29 5.67
CA LEU A 108 -0.46 4.52 4.67
C LEU A 108 -0.94 3.19 4.07
N GLY A 109 -2.25 3.05 3.90
CA GLY A 109 -2.86 2.05 3.03
C GLY A 109 -2.77 2.45 1.56
N SER A 110 -3.40 1.68 0.68
CA SER A 110 -3.41 1.96 -0.75
C SER A 110 -4.07 3.30 -1.08
N LYS A 111 -3.49 4.05 -2.01
CA LYS A 111 -3.93 5.40 -2.40
C LYS A 111 -3.74 5.64 -3.89
N GLU A 112 -4.73 6.26 -4.51
CA GLU A 112 -4.61 6.88 -5.83
C GLU A 112 -4.20 8.35 -5.69
N ASN A 113 -3.48 8.87 -6.67
CA ASN A 113 -3.07 10.28 -6.73
C ASN A 113 -2.36 10.77 -5.45
N LEU A 114 -1.53 9.90 -4.86
CA LEU A 114 -0.74 10.24 -3.69
C LEU A 114 0.41 11.16 -4.08
N PRO A 115 0.49 12.40 -3.56
CA PRO A 115 1.65 13.25 -3.83
C PRO A 115 2.87 12.70 -3.12
N VAL A 116 3.93 12.45 -3.89
CA VAL A 116 5.19 11.91 -3.38
C VAL A 116 6.36 12.71 -3.90
N HIS A 117 7.41 12.79 -3.10
CA HIS A 117 8.73 13.20 -3.54
C HIS A 117 9.80 12.40 -2.79
N GLY A 118 10.98 12.30 -3.38
CA GLY A 118 12.06 11.54 -2.78
C GLY A 118 13.22 11.33 -3.75
N ILE A 119 13.96 10.25 -3.53
CA ILE A 119 15.07 9.83 -4.38
C ILE A 119 14.88 8.39 -4.84
N VAL A 120 15.20 8.13 -6.09
CA VAL A 120 15.10 6.83 -6.74
C VAL A 120 16.49 6.36 -7.15
N LEU A 121 16.81 5.11 -6.85
CA LEU A 121 18.00 4.42 -7.33
C LEU A 121 17.62 2.97 -7.69
N GLY A 122 17.77 2.61 -8.97
CA GLY A 122 17.23 1.36 -9.48
C GLY A 122 15.70 1.34 -9.39
N ASP A 123 15.15 0.31 -8.78
CA ASP A 123 13.73 0.11 -8.50
C ASP A 123 13.29 0.61 -7.12
N GLN A 124 14.21 1.09 -6.28
CA GLN A 124 13.90 1.53 -4.92
C GLN A 124 13.76 3.05 -4.82
N MET A 125 12.79 3.49 -4.04
CA MET A 125 12.55 4.90 -3.75
C MET A 125 12.53 5.15 -2.24
N ALA A 126 13.43 6.00 -1.73
CA ALA A 126 13.24 6.61 -0.42
C ALA A 126 12.22 7.75 -0.56
N VAL A 127 11.08 7.61 0.08
CA VAL A 127 9.98 8.57 0.01
C VAL A 127 10.04 9.49 1.24
N ALA A 128 9.90 10.80 1.02
CA ALA A 128 9.86 11.77 2.10
C ALA A 128 8.57 11.64 2.93
N ASP A 129 8.68 11.96 4.23
CA ASP A 129 7.54 11.91 5.16
C ASP A 129 6.53 13.05 4.93
N GLU A 130 6.98 14.13 4.31
CA GLU A 130 6.13 15.25 3.94
C GLU A 130 5.58 15.08 2.50
N PRO A 131 4.26 15.36 2.24
CA PRO A 131 3.67 15.32 0.90
C PRO A 131 4.26 16.35 -0.07
N ALA A 132 4.58 17.52 0.44
CA ALA A 132 5.20 18.62 -0.31
C ALA A 132 6.60 18.92 0.22
N ARG A 133 7.46 19.45 -0.63
CA ARG A 133 8.81 19.87 -0.27
C ARG A 133 9.01 21.37 -0.43
N GLU A 134 9.86 21.97 0.37
CA GLU A 134 10.31 23.33 0.16
C GLU A 134 11.37 23.37 -0.96
N LEU A 135 11.30 24.38 -1.82
CA LEU A 135 12.33 24.63 -2.82
C LEU A 135 13.64 25.07 -2.15
N SER A 136 14.74 24.49 -2.59
CA SER A 136 16.08 24.96 -2.20
C SER A 136 16.35 26.37 -2.73
N ALA A 137 17.32 27.09 -2.14
CA ALA A 137 17.72 28.41 -2.61
C ALA A 137 18.12 28.41 -4.10
N ARG A 138 18.80 27.34 -4.54
CA ARG A 138 19.20 27.18 -5.95
C ARG A 138 17.98 27.02 -6.88
N GLU A 139 16.95 26.28 -6.47
CA GLU A 139 15.71 26.12 -7.22
C GLU A 139 14.92 27.44 -7.26
N LYS A 140 14.80 28.13 -6.11
CA LYS A 140 14.16 29.43 -6.02
C LYS A 140 14.78 30.43 -7.03
N THR A 141 16.11 30.51 -7.02
CA THR A 141 16.84 31.39 -7.96
C THR A 141 16.61 30.98 -9.41
N ALA A 142 16.68 29.69 -9.73
CA ALA A 142 16.49 29.18 -11.09
C ALA A 142 15.07 29.42 -11.62
N LEU A 143 14.07 29.51 -10.73
CA LEU A 143 12.66 29.73 -11.06
C LEU A 143 12.20 31.20 -10.89
N GLY A 144 13.14 32.12 -10.57
CA GLY A 144 12.85 33.54 -10.43
C GLY A 144 12.17 33.94 -9.12
N HIS A 145 12.23 33.10 -8.09
CA HIS A 145 11.71 33.39 -6.76
C HIS A 145 12.75 34.10 -5.88
N GLY A 146 12.28 34.94 -4.97
CA GLY A 146 13.12 35.62 -3.99
C GLY A 146 13.73 34.61 -2.98
N ALA A 147 14.96 34.87 -2.53
CA ALA A 147 15.68 34.01 -1.60
C ALA A 147 14.91 33.77 -0.29
N ASN A 148 14.15 34.76 0.17
CA ASN A 148 13.38 34.73 1.41
C ASN A 148 11.93 34.23 1.25
N GLU A 149 11.49 33.98 0.02
CA GLU A 149 10.17 33.43 -0.22
C GLU A 149 10.10 31.98 0.26
N VAL A 150 8.99 31.59 0.88
CA VAL A 150 8.69 30.19 1.21
C VAL A 150 7.87 29.61 0.07
N VAL A 151 8.51 28.81 -0.77
CA VAL A 151 7.86 28.17 -1.92
C VAL A 151 7.90 26.66 -1.74
N MET A 152 6.71 26.06 -1.76
CA MET A 152 6.53 24.61 -1.66
C MET A 152 6.21 24.03 -3.03
N SER A 153 6.66 22.81 -3.27
CA SER A 153 6.28 21.99 -4.42
C SER A 153 5.46 20.80 -3.95
N LEU A 154 4.27 20.62 -4.50
CA LEU A 154 3.41 19.47 -4.29
C LEU A 154 3.22 18.76 -5.63
N ALA A 155 3.85 17.61 -5.79
CA ALA A 155 3.82 16.84 -7.04
C ALA A 155 4.21 17.67 -8.28
N GLY A 156 5.14 18.64 -8.12
CA GLY A 156 5.58 19.54 -9.18
C GLY A 156 4.81 20.86 -9.27
N GLU A 157 3.67 21.00 -8.64
CA GLU A 157 2.92 22.26 -8.56
C GLU A 157 3.49 23.16 -7.47
N LEU A 158 3.81 24.42 -7.84
CA LEU A 158 4.44 25.39 -6.94
C LEU A 158 3.40 26.23 -6.22
N ARG A 159 3.63 26.46 -4.93
CA ARG A 159 2.82 27.32 -4.09
C ARG A 159 3.69 28.18 -3.17
N ALA A 160 3.54 29.49 -3.25
CA ALA A 160 4.19 30.43 -2.34
C ALA A 160 3.36 30.64 -1.06
N PHE A 161 4.06 30.82 0.05
CA PHE A 161 3.46 31.05 1.37
C PHE A 161 4.03 32.32 2.01
N PRO A 162 3.21 33.02 2.80
CA PRO A 162 3.66 34.26 3.47
C PRO A 162 4.68 34.01 4.57
N SER A 163 4.78 32.78 5.07
CA SER A 163 5.74 32.36 6.09
C SER A 163 5.93 30.85 6.14
N ALA A 164 7.03 30.40 6.74
CA ALA A 164 7.28 29.00 7.03
C ALA A 164 6.18 28.37 7.93
N ALA A 165 5.62 29.15 8.86
CA ALA A 165 4.52 28.70 9.71
C ALA A 165 3.25 28.41 8.89
N ALA A 166 2.92 29.25 7.90
CA ALA A 166 1.77 29.04 7.02
C ALA A 166 1.97 27.78 6.14
N ALA A 167 3.19 27.59 5.62
CA ALA A 167 3.54 26.39 4.88
C ALA A 167 3.44 25.11 5.75
N ALA A 168 3.92 25.17 6.99
CA ALA A 168 3.85 24.06 7.93
C ALA A 168 2.38 23.67 8.27
N VAL A 169 1.51 24.64 8.48
CA VAL A 169 0.06 24.38 8.72
C VAL A 169 -0.58 23.73 7.50
N TRP A 170 -0.22 24.18 6.29
CA TRP A 170 -0.72 23.58 5.08
C TRP A 170 -0.21 22.15 4.90
N GLN A 171 1.07 21.89 5.15
CA GLN A 171 1.69 20.57 5.13
C GLN A 171 0.99 19.61 6.10
N GLU A 172 0.72 20.05 7.32
CA GLU A 172 0.02 19.24 8.33
C GLU A 172 -1.40 18.85 7.87
N ARG A 173 -2.10 19.76 7.18
CA ARG A 173 -3.42 19.45 6.60
C ARG A 173 -3.33 18.38 5.50
N LEU A 174 -2.29 18.42 4.66
CA LEU A 174 -2.06 17.39 3.64
C LEU A 174 -1.80 16.03 4.30
N ILE A 175 -0.89 15.97 5.27
CA ILE A 175 -0.58 14.74 6.00
C ILE A 175 -1.85 14.18 6.68
N THR A 176 -2.61 15.04 7.34
CA THR A 176 -3.87 14.64 7.99
C THR A 176 -4.88 14.08 6.98
N ALA A 177 -4.99 14.67 5.80
CA ALA A 177 -5.88 14.20 4.74
C ALA A 177 -5.44 12.86 4.13
N GLU A 178 -4.14 12.57 4.13
CA GLU A 178 -3.59 11.31 3.63
C GLU A 178 -3.70 10.16 4.62
N GLN A 179 -3.66 10.47 5.92
CA GLN A 179 -3.64 9.45 6.95
C GLN A 179 -4.99 8.73 7.04
N VAL A 180 -5.00 7.51 6.53
CA VAL A 180 -5.93 6.48 6.96
C VAL A 180 -5.12 5.57 7.87
N PRO A 181 -5.46 5.44 9.15
CA PRO A 181 -4.63 4.70 10.08
C PRO A 181 -4.61 3.21 9.77
N GLY A 182 -3.44 2.67 9.66
CA GLY A 182 -3.18 1.25 9.95
C GLY A 182 -3.11 1.00 11.46
N PRO A 183 -3.02 -0.26 11.92
CA PRO A 183 -2.87 -0.58 13.34
C PRO A 183 -1.60 0.08 13.86
N ALA A 184 -1.78 1.11 14.66
CA ALA A 184 -0.67 1.88 15.18
C ALA A 184 -0.04 1.16 16.36
N VAL A 185 1.16 0.68 16.15
CA VAL A 185 2.14 0.65 17.22
C VAL A 185 2.69 2.07 17.36
N GLN A 186 1.89 3.01 17.86
CA GLN A 186 2.45 4.24 18.40
C GLN A 186 1.47 4.99 19.30
N ARG A 187 1.93 5.22 20.52
CA ARG A 187 1.35 6.12 21.52
C ARG A 187 1.36 7.55 20.96
N SER A 188 0.22 8.23 20.96
CA SER A 188 0.08 9.70 20.87
C SER A 188 -0.26 10.39 19.53
N VAL A 189 -0.68 9.72 18.46
CA VAL A 189 -1.35 10.42 17.36
C VAL A 189 -2.82 10.03 17.35
N ALA A 190 -3.71 11.01 17.29
CA ALA A 190 -5.15 10.76 17.24
C ALA A 190 -5.45 9.76 16.10
N LYS A 191 -6.03 8.61 16.47
CA LYS A 191 -6.35 7.53 15.54
C LYS A 191 -7.35 8.05 14.51
N GLN A 192 -6.90 8.30 13.30
CA GLN A 192 -7.84 8.53 12.21
C GLN A 192 -8.35 7.17 11.72
N LYS A 193 -9.63 6.94 11.93
CA LYS A 193 -10.35 5.75 11.45
C LYS A 193 -10.63 5.90 9.94
N PRO A 194 -10.81 4.79 9.20
CA PRO A 194 -11.39 4.85 7.87
C PRO A 194 -12.68 5.67 7.92
N SER A 195 -13.03 6.32 6.83
CA SER A 195 -14.27 7.09 6.85
C SER A 195 -15.45 6.17 7.19
N LYS A 196 -16.36 6.64 8.03
CA LYS A 196 -17.55 5.87 8.40
C LYS A 196 -18.35 5.43 7.15
N ALA A 197 -18.36 6.26 6.11
CA ALA A 197 -18.98 5.91 4.83
C ALA A 197 -18.31 4.72 4.14
N TRP A 198 -17.01 4.49 4.34
CA TRP A 198 -16.28 3.33 3.80
C TRP A 198 -16.62 2.03 4.53
N THR A 199 -16.78 2.07 5.82
CA THR A 199 -16.91 0.90 6.70
C THR A 199 -18.33 0.61 7.18
N THR A 200 -19.33 1.40 6.76
CA THR A 200 -20.75 1.21 7.14
C THR A 200 -21.67 1.35 5.95
N GLY A 201 -22.93 0.95 6.16
CA GLY A 201 -23.98 0.97 5.13
C GLY A 201 -24.00 -0.32 4.31
N LYS A 202 -24.82 -0.33 3.27
CA LYS A 202 -24.89 -1.43 2.31
C LYS A 202 -23.84 -1.21 1.24
N LYS A 203 -22.95 -2.21 1.02
CA LYS A 203 -21.91 -2.18 0.01
C LYS A 203 -22.21 -3.12 -1.14
N SER A 204 -21.92 -2.68 -2.34
CA SER A 204 -22.03 -3.49 -3.54
C SER A 204 -20.72 -4.24 -3.80
N VAL A 205 -20.81 -5.53 -4.13
CA VAL A 205 -19.64 -6.38 -4.43
C VAL A 205 -19.84 -7.04 -5.79
N LEU A 206 -18.84 -6.92 -6.66
CA LEU A 206 -18.79 -7.63 -7.92
C LEU A 206 -17.91 -8.90 -7.74
N PHE A 207 -18.51 -10.08 -7.96
CA PHE A 207 -17.80 -11.36 -7.87
C PHE A 207 -17.51 -11.90 -9.27
N ILE A 208 -16.22 -11.98 -9.63
CA ILE A 208 -15.74 -12.42 -10.94
C ILE A 208 -14.98 -13.73 -10.77
N ARG A 209 -15.37 -14.77 -11.49
CA ARG A 209 -14.61 -16.03 -11.57
C ARG A 209 -13.85 -16.07 -12.86
N VAL A 210 -12.63 -16.58 -12.83
CA VAL A 210 -11.81 -16.70 -14.02
C VAL A 210 -11.28 -18.12 -14.21
N ASP A 211 -11.03 -18.48 -15.46
CA ASP A 211 -10.29 -19.65 -15.86
C ASP A 211 -9.23 -19.29 -16.92
N PHE A 212 -8.43 -20.26 -17.33
CA PHE A 212 -7.30 -20.04 -18.23
C PHE A 212 -7.40 -20.94 -19.45
N SER A 213 -6.75 -20.56 -20.55
CA SER A 213 -6.79 -21.32 -21.80
C SER A 213 -6.22 -22.74 -21.67
N ASP A 214 -5.24 -22.92 -20.78
CA ASP A 214 -4.59 -24.20 -20.45
C ASP A 214 -5.16 -24.88 -19.18
N ARG A 215 -6.07 -24.23 -18.48
CA ARG A 215 -6.75 -24.72 -17.29
C ARG A 215 -8.20 -24.23 -17.30
N GLU A 216 -9.00 -24.83 -18.17
CA GLU A 216 -10.42 -24.55 -18.26
C GLU A 216 -11.19 -25.05 -17.03
N GLY A 217 -12.23 -24.31 -16.67
CA GLY A 217 -13.19 -24.74 -15.66
C GLY A 217 -13.62 -23.61 -14.73
N ASN A 218 -14.84 -23.73 -14.28
CA ASN A 218 -15.39 -22.78 -13.32
C ASN A 218 -14.86 -23.14 -11.91
N PRO A 219 -14.03 -22.29 -11.30
CA PRO A 219 -13.45 -22.58 -9.97
C PRO A 219 -14.53 -22.76 -8.91
N LEU A 220 -15.67 -22.11 -9.09
CA LEU A 220 -16.81 -22.11 -8.18
C LEU A 220 -18.07 -21.84 -8.99
N ASN A 221 -19.10 -22.69 -8.89
CA ASN A 221 -20.36 -22.42 -9.59
C ASN A 221 -21.15 -21.28 -8.94
N ASP A 222 -22.13 -20.72 -9.66
CA ASP A 222 -22.90 -19.55 -9.22
C ASP A 222 -23.60 -19.77 -7.86
N LYS A 223 -24.15 -20.99 -7.63
CA LYS A 223 -24.81 -21.33 -6.38
C LYS A 223 -23.85 -21.36 -5.20
N ALA A 224 -22.68 -21.94 -5.40
CA ALA A 224 -21.65 -22.00 -4.37
C ALA A 224 -21.06 -20.60 -4.11
N ALA A 225 -20.78 -19.80 -5.16
CA ALA A 225 -20.37 -18.42 -5.01
C ALA A 225 -21.38 -17.59 -4.21
N LYS A 226 -22.65 -17.76 -4.54
CA LYS A 226 -23.72 -17.07 -3.79
C LYS A 226 -23.75 -17.51 -2.33
N PHE A 227 -23.62 -18.80 -2.05
CA PHE A 227 -23.62 -19.33 -0.69
C PHE A 227 -22.49 -18.73 0.16
N GLU A 228 -21.25 -18.71 -0.37
CA GLU A 228 -20.12 -18.11 0.35
C GLU A 228 -20.28 -16.61 0.59
N MET A 229 -20.87 -15.91 -0.38
CA MET A 229 -21.10 -14.47 -0.25
C MET A 229 -22.27 -14.14 0.69
N ASP A 230 -23.32 -14.95 0.72
CA ASP A 230 -24.41 -14.79 1.68
C ASP A 230 -23.91 -14.99 3.12
N ARG A 231 -23.04 -15.96 3.36
CA ARG A 231 -22.38 -16.17 4.66
C ARG A 231 -21.42 -15.05 5.03
N THR A 232 -20.76 -14.47 4.03
CA THR A 232 -19.92 -13.29 4.23
C THR A 232 -20.76 -12.06 4.62
N ASP A 233 -21.93 -11.87 4.01
CA ASP A 233 -22.86 -10.80 4.41
C ASP A 233 -23.38 -11.01 5.86
N GLU A 234 -23.75 -12.24 6.21
CA GLU A 234 -24.17 -12.59 7.57
C GLU A 234 -23.06 -12.25 8.59
N PHE A 235 -21.83 -12.70 8.33
CA PHE A 235 -20.68 -12.39 9.18
C PHE A 235 -20.47 -10.87 9.36
N LEU A 236 -20.51 -10.11 8.27
CA LEU A 236 -20.32 -8.65 8.34
C LEU A 236 -21.42 -7.95 9.10
N ARG A 237 -22.67 -8.39 8.95
CA ARG A 237 -23.80 -7.87 9.72
C ARG A 237 -23.64 -8.12 11.20
N ASP A 238 -23.30 -9.35 11.58
CA ASP A 238 -23.13 -9.75 12.98
C ASP A 238 -21.95 -9.00 13.62
N ASN A 239 -20.80 -8.96 12.93
CA ASN A 239 -19.62 -8.24 13.41
C ASN A 239 -19.85 -6.76 13.62
N SER A 240 -20.60 -6.13 12.70
CA SER A 240 -20.82 -4.69 12.69
C SER A 240 -22.04 -4.25 13.50
N TYR A 241 -22.73 -5.17 14.16
CA TYR A 241 -24.01 -4.89 14.84
C TYR A 241 -25.05 -4.30 13.87
N GLY A 242 -25.12 -4.88 12.66
CA GLY A 242 -26.02 -4.44 11.58
C GLY A 242 -25.60 -3.15 10.86
N LYS A 243 -24.42 -2.60 11.14
CA LYS A 243 -23.96 -1.33 10.54
C LYS A 243 -23.36 -1.50 9.15
N LEU A 244 -22.89 -2.69 8.79
CA LEU A 244 -22.38 -3.02 7.47
C LEU A 244 -23.11 -4.24 6.91
N SER A 245 -23.43 -4.19 5.64
CA SER A 245 -23.92 -5.33 4.86
C SER A 245 -23.38 -5.28 3.44
N ILE A 246 -23.36 -6.41 2.75
CA ILE A 246 -22.97 -6.48 1.34
C ILE A 246 -24.10 -7.00 0.47
N GLU A 247 -24.14 -6.52 -0.77
CA GLU A 247 -24.98 -7.07 -1.84
C GLU A 247 -24.09 -7.51 -2.99
N THR A 248 -24.08 -8.81 -3.30
CA THR A 248 -23.18 -9.37 -4.29
C THR A 248 -23.84 -9.55 -5.64
N THR A 249 -23.21 -9.02 -6.68
CA THR A 249 -23.49 -9.33 -8.08
C THR A 249 -22.47 -10.35 -8.57
N ILE A 250 -22.95 -11.53 -8.95
CA ILE A 250 -22.08 -12.60 -9.49
C ILE A 250 -22.08 -12.51 -11.02
N VAL A 251 -20.89 -12.39 -11.61
CA VAL A 251 -20.73 -12.46 -13.07
C VAL A 251 -20.99 -13.90 -13.53
N PRO A 252 -21.91 -14.16 -14.49
CA PRO A 252 -22.24 -15.49 -14.92
C PRO A 252 -21.06 -16.22 -15.56
N GLY A 253 -20.85 -17.48 -15.16
CA GLY A 253 -19.75 -18.30 -15.69
C GLY A 253 -18.35 -17.85 -15.24
N ALA A 254 -17.33 -18.46 -15.80
CA ALA A 254 -15.94 -18.04 -15.60
C ALA A 254 -15.47 -17.18 -16.79
N MET A 255 -14.74 -16.11 -16.50
CA MET A 255 -14.15 -15.27 -17.53
C MET A 255 -12.83 -15.89 -17.99
N ARG A 256 -12.68 -16.16 -19.30
CA ARG A 256 -11.44 -16.69 -19.85
C ARG A 256 -10.38 -15.62 -19.83
N MET A 257 -9.24 -15.91 -19.17
CA MET A 257 -8.09 -15.02 -19.18
C MET A 257 -7.34 -15.09 -20.51
N PRO A 258 -6.74 -13.97 -20.96
CA PRO A 258 -6.05 -13.91 -22.24
C PRO A 258 -4.80 -14.80 -22.29
N GLU A 259 -4.12 -14.98 -21.16
CA GLU A 259 -2.86 -15.69 -21.06
C GLU A 259 -3.04 -17.03 -20.32
N PRO A 260 -2.16 -18.05 -20.58
CA PRO A 260 -2.15 -19.31 -19.86
C PRO A 260 -1.60 -19.14 -18.43
N VAL A 261 -1.83 -20.14 -17.58
CA VAL A 261 -1.36 -20.15 -16.18
C VAL A 261 0.14 -19.93 -16.07
N GLU A 262 0.93 -20.60 -16.94
CA GLU A 262 2.39 -20.48 -16.95
C GLU A 262 2.85 -19.03 -17.13
N TRP A 263 2.15 -18.27 -17.98
CA TRP A 263 2.46 -16.85 -18.15
C TRP A 263 2.31 -16.06 -16.86
N TYR A 264 1.21 -16.26 -16.11
CA TYR A 264 0.99 -15.58 -14.82
C TYR A 264 2.02 -15.99 -13.77
N GLN A 265 2.45 -17.26 -13.79
CA GLN A 265 3.43 -17.81 -12.85
C GLN A 265 4.87 -17.37 -13.15
N ALA A 266 5.20 -17.00 -14.37
CA ALA A 266 6.56 -16.60 -14.76
C ALA A 266 7.01 -15.29 -14.09
N ASP A 267 6.07 -14.42 -13.72
CA ASP A 267 6.32 -13.20 -12.94
C ASP A 267 5.14 -12.94 -11.99
N PRO A 268 5.02 -13.69 -10.90
CA PRO A 268 3.86 -13.60 -10.01
C PRO A 268 3.76 -12.27 -9.27
N GLU A 269 4.84 -11.50 -9.15
CA GLU A 269 4.85 -10.20 -8.48
C GLU A 269 4.15 -9.11 -9.30
N GLU A 270 4.28 -9.17 -10.64
CA GLU A 270 3.67 -8.21 -11.56
C GLU A 270 2.36 -8.75 -12.16
N ARG A 271 2.38 -9.99 -12.65
CA ARG A 271 1.30 -10.54 -13.48
C ARG A 271 0.02 -10.88 -12.72
N ARG A 272 0.08 -10.99 -11.38
CA ARG A 272 -1.15 -11.02 -10.58
C ARG A 272 -2.00 -9.75 -10.72
N TYR A 273 -1.38 -8.59 -10.93
CA TYR A 273 -2.09 -7.33 -11.20
C TYR A 273 -2.71 -7.36 -12.60
N ASP A 274 -2.00 -7.92 -13.58
CA ASP A 274 -2.53 -8.11 -14.94
C ASP A 274 -3.73 -9.06 -14.93
N LEU A 275 -3.70 -10.12 -14.10
CA LEU A 275 -4.83 -11.01 -13.88
C LEU A 275 -6.07 -10.24 -13.40
N LEU A 276 -5.89 -9.35 -12.41
CA LEU A 276 -6.97 -8.53 -11.88
C LEU A 276 -7.55 -7.59 -12.94
N VAL A 277 -6.67 -6.94 -13.72
CA VAL A 277 -7.07 -6.04 -14.82
C VAL A 277 -7.82 -6.82 -15.90
N SER A 278 -7.29 -7.94 -16.34
CA SER A 278 -7.89 -8.79 -17.39
C SER A 278 -9.26 -9.32 -16.97
N ALA A 279 -9.42 -9.74 -15.71
CA ALA A 279 -10.69 -10.20 -15.15
C ALA A 279 -11.77 -9.12 -15.19
N ARG A 280 -11.43 -7.90 -14.74
CA ARG A 280 -12.35 -6.74 -14.75
C ARG A 280 -12.74 -6.34 -16.18
N ASP A 281 -11.79 -6.36 -17.10
CA ASP A 281 -12.04 -6.01 -18.50
C ASP A 281 -12.90 -7.06 -19.20
N ALA A 282 -12.68 -8.34 -18.91
CA ALA A 282 -13.49 -9.43 -19.43
C ALA A 282 -14.94 -9.34 -18.92
N ALA A 283 -15.14 -9.10 -17.62
CA ALA A 283 -16.47 -8.91 -17.05
C ALA A 283 -17.20 -7.72 -17.67
N ARG A 284 -16.53 -6.57 -17.80
CA ARG A 284 -17.09 -5.37 -18.42
C ARG A 284 -17.43 -5.56 -19.92
N LYS A 285 -16.61 -6.35 -20.63
CA LYS A 285 -16.88 -6.70 -22.05
C LYS A 285 -18.08 -7.62 -22.20
N LEU A 286 -18.33 -8.50 -21.23
CA LEU A 286 -19.50 -9.36 -21.21
C LEU A 286 -20.80 -8.54 -21.11
N ASP A 287 -20.86 -7.59 -20.18
CA ASP A 287 -21.97 -6.65 -20.01
C ASP A 287 -21.46 -5.41 -19.25
N ALA A 288 -21.81 -4.23 -19.73
CA ALA A 288 -21.44 -2.95 -19.11
C ALA A 288 -21.85 -2.82 -17.63
N LYS A 289 -22.91 -3.52 -17.20
CA LYS A 289 -23.33 -3.55 -15.78
C LYS A 289 -22.30 -4.19 -14.85
N TYR A 290 -21.34 -4.98 -15.38
CA TYR A 290 -20.25 -5.58 -14.61
C TYR A 290 -18.99 -4.71 -14.60
N ASN A 291 -19.13 -3.41 -14.77
CA ASN A 291 -18.03 -2.48 -14.61
C ASN A 291 -17.66 -2.36 -13.12
N TYR A 292 -16.49 -2.84 -12.74
CA TYR A 292 -16.03 -2.86 -11.34
C TYR A 292 -16.03 -1.48 -10.65
N ARG A 293 -16.00 -0.37 -11.43
CA ARG A 293 -16.04 1.00 -10.90
C ARG A 293 -17.38 1.39 -10.33
N ASP A 294 -18.43 0.65 -10.67
CA ASP A 294 -19.80 0.89 -10.18
C ASP A 294 -20.10 0.10 -8.90
N TYR A 295 -19.08 -0.60 -8.35
CA TYR A 295 -19.15 -1.39 -7.13
C TYR A 295 -18.19 -0.86 -6.08
N ASP A 296 -18.55 -1.00 -4.79
CA ASP A 296 -17.68 -0.64 -3.67
C ASP A 296 -16.47 -1.58 -3.60
N PHE A 297 -16.68 -2.88 -3.84
CA PHE A 297 -15.62 -3.90 -3.84
C PHE A 297 -15.76 -4.84 -5.05
N TYR A 298 -14.66 -5.50 -5.42
CA TYR A 298 -14.71 -6.58 -6.39
C TYR A 298 -13.73 -7.71 -6.01
N ILE A 299 -14.15 -8.93 -6.32
CA ILE A 299 -13.44 -10.18 -6.02
C ILE A 299 -13.11 -10.88 -7.33
N VAL A 300 -11.85 -11.30 -7.50
CA VAL A 300 -11.43 -12.15 -8.60
C VAL A 300 -11.03 -13.51 -8.04
N ALA A 301 -11.81 -14.54 -8.35
CA ALA A 301 -11.64 -15.88 -7.84
C ALA A 301 -11.18 -16.85 -8.95
N PHE A 302 -10.16 -17.64 -8.66
CA PHE A 302 -9.55 -18.58 -9.60
C PHE A 302 -8.97 -19.79 -8.88
N MET A 303 -8.81 -20.92 -9.61
CA MET A 303 -8.12 -22.10 -9.08
C MET A 303 -6.69 -21.75 -8.70
N THR A 304 -6.15 -22.43 -7.69
CA THR A 304 -4.78 -22.18 -7.20
C THR A 304 -3.77 -22.22 -8.33
N ILE A 305 -3.17 -21.08 -8.62
CA ILE A 305 -2.08 -20.92 -9.59
C ILE A 305 -0.84 -20.26 -8.96
N PHE A 306 -0.99 -19.59 -7.84
CA PHE A 306 0.14 -19.01 -7.10
C PHE A 306 0.39 -19.81 -5.83
N GLU A 307 1.65 -20.02 -5.49
CA GLU A 307 2.04 -20.73 -4.28
C GLU A 307 2.04 -19.80 -3.06
N GLY A 308 1.83 -20.37 -1.88
CA GLY A 308 2.05 -19.74 -0.59
C GLY A 308 0.91 -18.87 -0.06
N TRP A 309 -0.17 -18.61 -0.82
CA TRP A 309 -1.30 -17.83 -0.33
C TRP A 309 -2.63 -18.30 -0.93
N ALA A 310 -3.70 -18.17 -0.15
CA ALA A 310 -5.09 -18.48 -0.54
C ALA A 310 -5.90 -17.23 -0.89
N GLY A 311 -5.62 -16.13 -0.23
CA GLY A 311 -6.23 -14.82 -0.48
C GLY A 311 -5.18 -13.71 -0.51
N ARG A 312 -5.55 -12.61 -1.15
CA ARG A 312 -4.78 -11.37 -1.19
C ARG A 312 -5.73 -10.20 -1.37
N ALA A 313 -5.53 -9.13 -0.65
CA ALA A 313 -6.33 -7.92 -0.82
C ALA A 313 -5.50 -6.63 -0.78
N TYR A 314 -6.04 -5.58 -1.37
CA TYR A 314 -5.59 -4.23 -1.10
C TYR A 314 -6.01 -3.80 0.30
N VAL A 315 -5.12 -3.12 1.02
CA VAL A 315 -5.45 -2.52 2.31
C VAL A 315 -6.11 -1.15 2.08
N ASN A 316 -7.33 -0.98 2.62
CA ASN A 316 -8.12 0.26 2.50
C ASN A 316 -8.34 0.70 1.05
N ASN A 317 -8.64 -0.26 0.18
CA ASN A 317 -8.98 -0.02 -1.22
C ASN A 317 -9.85 -1.17 -1.73
N THR A 318 -10.40 -1.04 -2.94
CA THR A 318 -11.21 -2.05 -3.58
C THR A 318 -10.34 -3.16 -4.20
N GLY A 319 -10.88 -4.36 -4.27
CA GLY A 319 -10.26 -5.47 -4.98
C GLY A 319 -9.50 -6.45 -4.11
N LEU A 320 -9.78 -7.70 -4.38
CA LEU A 320 -9.11 -8.83 -3.74
C LEU A 320 -9.03 -10.03 -4.70
N TRP A 321 -8.10 -10.91 -4.43
CA TRP A 321 -7.86 -12.15 -5.15
C TRP A 321 -8.17 -13.34 -4.23
N ILE A 322 -8.89 -14.34 -4.75
CA ILE A 322 -9.07 -15.63 -4.09
C ILE A 322 -8.41 -16.69 -4.96
N ASN A 323 -7.33 -17.28 -4.45
CA ASN A 323 -6.45 -18.24 -5.12
C ASN A 323 -6.70 -19.65 -4.61
N GLY A 324 -7.86 -20.22 -4.95
CA GLY A 324 -8.27 -21.58 -4.56
C GLY A 324 -8.89 -21.70 -3.17
N GLY A 325 -8.80 -20.69 -2.33
CA GLY A 325 -9.40 -20.70 -0.98
C GLY A 325 -10.82 -20.14 -0.99
N PHE A 326 -11.78 -20.81 -1.62
CA PHE A 326 -13.13 -20.30 -1.87
C PHE A 326 -14.07 -20.33 -0.65
N SER A 327 -13.56 -20.34 0.56
CA SER A 327 -14.37 -20.29 1.77
C SER A 327 -14.75 -18.85 2.13
N ASN A 328 -15.94 -18.70 2.75
CA ASN A 328 -16.36 -17.41 3.29
C ASN A 328 -15.33 -16.82 4.25
N ASP A 329 -14.61 -17.62 4.99
CA ASP A 329 -13.60 -17.19 5.95
C ASP A 329 -12.43 -16.46 5.28
N THR A 330 -11.89 -17.01 4.18
CA THR A 330 -10.87 -16.34 3.38
C THR A 330 -11.42 -15.04 2.80
N ILE A 331 -12.66 -15.06 2.26
CA ILE A 331 -13.28 -13.86 1.69
C ILE A 331 -13.49 -12.78 2.75
N GLN A 332 -13.95 -13.15 3.95
CA GLN A 332 -14.15 -12.25 5.10
C GLN A 332 -12.83 -11.61 5.54
N HIS A 333 -11.77 -12.40 5.61
CA HIS A 333 -10.43 -11.94 5.94
C HIS A 333 -9.94 -10.91 4.92
N GLU A 334 -10.01 -11.22 3.63
CA GLU A 334 -9.57 -10.34 2.57
C GLU A 334 -10.42 -9.05 2.48
N LEU A 335 -11.73 -9.13 2.72
CA LEU A 335 -12.59 -7.95 2.84
C LEU A 335 -12.23 -7.11 4.08
N GLY A 336 -11.77 -7.74 5.16
CA GLY A 336 -11.21 -7.02 6.31
C GLY A 336 -10.05 -6.12 5.91
N HIS A 337 -9.15 -6.59 5.05
CA HIS A 337 -8.08 -5.76 4.47
C HIS A 337 -8.64 -4.63 3.60
N ASN A 338 -9.61 -4.91 2.75
CA ASN A 338 -10.25 -3.84 1.96
C ASN A 338 -10.89 -2.77 2.85
N LEU A 339 -11.45 -3.14 3.98
CA LEU A 339 -11.99 -2.19 4.97
C LEU A 339 -10.90 -1.40 5.70
N GLY A 340 -9.63 -1.79 5.61
CA GLY A 340 -8.48 -1.10 6.18
C GLY A 340 -7.80 -1.83 7.34
N LEU A 341 -8.19 -3.06 7.63
CA LEU A 341 -7.55 -3.85 8.68
C LEU A 341 -6.23 -4.45 8.20
N TYR A 342 -5.30 -4.59 9.13
CA TYR A 342 -4.14 -5.47 9.04
C TYR A 342 -4.39 -6.71 9.91
N HIS A 343 -3.38 -7.58 10.07
CA HIS A 343 -3.55 -8.78 10.88
C HIS A 343 -3.73 -8.49 12.37
N ALA A 344 -4.46 -9.35 13.04
CA ALA A 344 -4.60 -9.35 14.49
C ALA A 344 -3.46 -10.14 15.11
N ASN A 345 -2.50 -9.40 15.67
CA ASN A 345 -1.27 -9.95 16.25
C ASN A 345 -1.44 -10.18 17.75
N ALA A 346 -0.68 -11.13 18.30
CA ALA A 346 -0.49 -11.26 19.73
C ALA A 346 0.82 -10.59 20.15
N TRP A 347 0.89 -10.15 21.39
CA TRP A 347 2.12 -9.76 22.05
C TRP A 347 2.66 -10.96 22.81
N VAL A 348 3.88 -11.39 22.50
CA VAL A 348 4.57 -12.47 23.20
C VAL A 348 5.62 -11.84 24.12
N PRO A 349 5.37 -11.76 25.44
CA PRO A 349 6.33 -11.17 26.36
C PRO A 349 7.58 -12.02 26.48
N SER A 350 8.72 -11.39 26.70
CA SER A 350 10.00 -12.09 26.92
C SER A 350 10.11 -12.75 28.30
N GLN A 351 9.20 -12.41 29.22
CA GLN A 351 9.11 -12.96 30.57
C GLN A 351 7.64 -13.27 30.89
N ASP A 352 7.39 -14.46 31.42
CA ASP A 352 6.04 -14.97 31.66
C ASP A 352 5.27 -14.18 32.75
N ASP A 353 5.99 -13.51 33.66
CA ASP A 353 5.44 -12.72 34.77
C ASP A 353 5.23 -11.23 34.43
N ASP A 354 5.63 -10.78 33.23
CA ASP A 354 5.41 -9.42 32.76
C ASP A 354 4.70 -9.39 31.41
N PRO A 355 3.35 -9.59 31.37
CA PRO A 355 2.59 -9.74 30.12
C PRO A 355 2.56 -8.48 29.24
N ILE A 356 3.00 -7.34 29.74
CA ILE A 356 3.06 -6.04 29.02
C ILE A 356 4.49 -5.52 28.91
N GLY A 357 5.47 -6.27 29.40
CA GLY A 357 6.90 -5.96 29.36
C GLY A 357 7.51 -6.09 27.97
N PRO A 358 8.85 -6.09 27.86
CA PRO A 358 9.53 -6.33 26.60
C PRO A 358 9.10 -7.66 25.97
N GLY A 359 8.92 -7.67 24.66
CA GLY A 359 8.47 -8.86 23.93
C GLY A 359 8.48 -8.63 22.42
N GLU A 360 7.88 -9.56 21.68
CA GLU A 360 7.80 -9.54 20.23
C GLU A 360 6.35 -9.64 19.76
N HIS A 361 6.08 -9.14 18.56
CA HIS A 361 4.80 -9.34 17.89
C HIS A 361 4.79 -10.71 17.22
N ASP A 362 3.82 -11.55 17.57
CA ASP A 362 3.46 -12.75 16.82
C ASP A 362 2.39 -12.36 15.80
N GLU A 363 2.75 -12.31 14.52
CA GLU A 363 1.82 -12.00 13.44
C GLU A 363 0.77 -13.11 13.32
N TYR A 364 -0.50 -12.75 13.17
CA TYR A 364 -1.68 -13.64 13.30
C TYR A 364 -1.87 -14.25 14.71
N GLY A 365 -1.19 -13.77 15.71
CA GLY A 365 -1.18 -14.39 17.03
C GLY A 365 -2.52 -14.37 17.79
N ASP A 366 -3.51 -13.55 17.35
CA ASP A 366 -4.84 -13.53 17.95
C ASP A 366 -5.68 -14.75 17.45
N PRO A 367 -5.96 -15.76 18.31
CA PRO A 367 -6.69 -16.96 17.89
C PRO A 367 -8.20 -16.76 17.81
N TYR A 368 -8.72 -15.60 18.19
CA TYR A 368 -10.14 -15.28 18.25
C TYR A 368 -10.61 -14.32 17.17
N ASP A 369 -9.68 -13.74 16.42
CA ASP A 369 -9.95 -12.77 15.37
C ASP A 369 -9.82 -13.41 13.99
N ASN A 370 -10.76 -13.10 13.08
CA ASN A 370 -10.68 -13.54 11.68
C ASN A 370 -9.45 -12.98 10.95
N MET A 371 -8.93 -11.80 11.38
CA MET A 371 -7.66 -11.25 10.88
C MET A 371 -6.42 -11.86 11.58
N GLY A 372 -6.60 -12.80 12.51
CA GLY A 372 -5.56 -13.46 13.30
C GLY A 372 -5.37 -14.93 12.91
N ASN A 373 -4.98 -15.74 13.89
CA ASN A 373 -4.76 -17.18 13.72
C ASN A 373 -6.07 -17.96 13.73
N TYR A 374 -6.94 -17.53 12.90
CA TYR A 374 -8.15 -18.13 12.41
C TYR A 374 -8.80 -19.20 13.30
N SER A 375 -9.86 -18.79 13.95
CA SER A 375 -10.95 -19.68 14.34
C SER A 375 -12.10 -19.47 13.35
N PRO A 376 -12.72 -20.53 12.79
CA PRO A 376 -13.83 -20.38 11.84
C PRO A 376 -15.06 -19.65 12.41
N TYR A 377 -15.02 -19.25 13.66
CA TYR A 377 -16.04 -18.50 14.38
C TYR A 377 -15.52 -17.19 14.95
N GLY A 378 -14.28 -16.79 14.62
CA GLY A 378 -13.66 -15.56 15.12
C GLY A 378 -14.31 -14.32 14.51
N HIS A 379 -14.78 -13.43 15.36
CA HIS A 379 -15.14 -12.07 14.96
C HIS A 379 -13.90 -11.18 14.89
N PHE A 380 -13.99 -10.05 14.20
CA PHE A 380 -12.99 -8.99 14.40
C PHE A 380 -13.01 -8.54 15.86
N ASN A 381 -11.85 -8.36 16.45
CA ASN A 381 -11.73 -7.98 17.84
C ASN A 381 -12.29 -6.57 18.12
N ILE A 382 -12.43 -6.25 19.40
CA ILE A 382 -13.04 -4.98 19.83
C ILE A 382 -12.31 -3.74 19.30
N TYR A 383 -10.97 -3.83 19.18
CA TYR A 383 -10.15 -2.76 18.64
C TYR A 383 -10.47 -2.53 17.16
N PHE A 384 -10.55 -3.57 16.35
CA PHE A 384 -10.91 -3.48 14.94
C PHE A 384 -12.35 -2.98 14.75
N LYS A 385 -13.29 -3.46 15.54
CA LYS A 385 -14.67 -2.97 15.50
C LYS A 385 -14.79 -1.47 15.82
N ASN A 386 -14.00 -1.01 16.80
CA ASN A 386 -13.93 0.42 17.09
C ASN A 386 -13.22 1.19 15.94
N TYR A 387 -12.14 0.65 15.40
CA TYR A 387 -11.41 1.23 14.27
C TYR A 387 -12.31 1.39 13.04
N LEU A 388 -13.15 0.41 12.74
CA LEU A 388 -14.14 0.44 11.66
C LEU A 388 -15.38 1.30 11.97
N SER A 389 -15.42 1.99 13.10
CA SER A 389 -16.56 2.80 13.58
C SER A 389 -17.84 1.98 13.85
N TRP A 390 -17.71 0.67 14.05
CA TRP A 390 -18.82 -0.18 14.45
C TRP A 390 -19.13 -0.08 15.96
N ILE A 391 -18.14 0.23 16.75
CA ILE A 391 -18.25 0.60 18.17
C ILE A 391 -17.82 2.06 18.31
N PRO A 392 -18.67 2.93 18.94
CA PRO A 392 -18.33 4.34 19.11
C PRO A 392 -17.20 4.52 20.15
N ASP A 393 -16.44 5.60 20.03
CA ASP A 393 -15.33 5.91 20.94
C ASP A 393 -15.81 6.12 22.39
N THR A 394 -17.07 6.54 22.58
CA THR A 394 -17.69 6.70 23.89
C THR A 394 -17.80 5.40 24.69
N ASP A 395 -17.85 4.26 23.98
CA ASP A 395 -17.99 2.93 24.58
C ASP A 395 -16.62 2.29 24.87
N VAL A 396 -15.54 2.93 24.44
CA VAL A 396 -14.17 2.48 24.67
C VAL A 396 -13.58 3.18 25.88
N LYS A 397 -13.26 2.42 26.91
CA LYS A 397 -12.58 2.93 28.11
C LYS A 397 -11.08 2.67 28.03
N SER A 398 -10.30 3.75 28.14
CA SER A 398 -8.85 3.64 28.29
C SER A 398 -8.50 3.64 29.79
N VAL A 399 -7.80 2.61 30.22
CA VAL A 399 -7.21 2.56 31.57
C VAL A 399 -5.78 3.08 31.46
N SER A 400 -5.52 4.26 32.05
CA SER A 400 -4.21 4.90 31.95
C SER A 400 -3.35 4.71 33.23
N ARG A 401 -3.95 4.30 34.35
CA ARG A 401 -3.28 3.92 35.61
C ARG A 401 -4.19 2.98 36.39
N THR A 402 -3.61 2.02 37.06
CA THR A 402 -4.21 1.28 38.17
C THR A 402 -4.01 2.07 39.45
#